data_ba1c50b535f89d0b902949bfd2cfd084
#
_entry.id   ba1c50b535f89d0b902949bfd2cfd084
#
_cell.length_a   1.000
_cell.length_b   1.000
_cell.length_c   1.000
_cell.angle_alpha   90.00
_cell.angle_beta   90.00
_cell.angle_gamma   90.00
#
_symmetry.space_group_name_H-M   'P 1'
#
loop_
_entity.id
_entity.type
_entity.pdbx_description
1 polymer ?
#
loop_
_entity_poly.entity_id
_entity_poly.type
_entity_poly.pdbx_seq_one_letter_code
_entity_poly.pdbx_strand_id
1 'polypeptide(L)'
;IDYETYKTMTDLWTSRDNQTTQIDWDALYAANYANNEINPKGSARYIVERRHNDIQEAVANANYRNTSVDHLTTTIGLELKASQGIHYKTVDDLLGGKQWVDVDPFAERDIKELATNIGLTQADIAAVKQNDLRNPDALIEKNGRFGYDYRINMLNAKLWAQNEWSWNAIDLYYALQITYSSMQRTTNMLNGRAWYLARLNPTQASYYLADNASAVLASENVPHTLLGYGHHFVDPAV
;
A
#
# COMPACT_ATOMS: atom_id res chain seq x y z
N ILE A 1 -20.66 27.18 3.62
CA ILE A 1 -20.86 27.32 5.09
C ILE A 1 -20.83 28.81 5.38
N ASP A 2 -21.87 29.36 5.98
CA ASP A 2 -21.90 30.76 6.39
C ASP A 2 -20.98 31.01 7.59
N TYR A 3 -20.66 32.29 7.83
CA TYR A 3 -19.70 32.67 8.87
C TYR A 3 -20.19 32.30 10.29
N GLU A 4 -21.48 32.38 10.57
CA GLU A 4 -22.03 32.07 11.88
C GLU A 4 -21.95 30.58 12.19
N THR A 5 -22.24 29.74 11.21
CA THR A 5 -22.03 28.29 11.32
C THR A 5 -20.57 27.94 11.54
N TYR A 6 -19.66 28.54 10.76
CA TYR A 6 -18.21 28.34 10.94
C TYR A 6 -17.75 28.74 12.33
N LYS A 7 -18.17 29.91 12.81
CA LYS A 7 -17.82 30.42 14.12
C LYS A 7 -18.34 29.51 15.24
N THR A 8 -19.62 29.12 15.17
CA THR A 8 -20.23 28.22 16.16
C THR A 8 -19.47 26.88 16.24
N MET A 9 -19.15 26.26 15.09
CA MET A 9 -18.40 25.03 15.07
C MET A 9 -16.98 25.19 15.62
N THR A 10 -16.33 26.31 15.30
CA THR A 10 -14.99 26.62 15.82
C THR A 10 -15.02 26.82 17.34
N ASP A 11 -16.00 27.51 17.87
CA ASP A 11 -16.16 27.75 19.31
C ASP A 11 -16.42 26.42 20.06
N LEU A 12 -17.25 25.52 19.50
CA LEU A 12 -17.50 24.19 20.04
C LEU A 12 -16.20 23.33 20.08
N TRP A 13 -15.43 23.33 19.01
CA TRP A 13 -14.14 22.60 18.95
C TRP A 13 -13.11 23.16 19.93
N THR A 14 -12.99 24.49 20.01
CA THR A 14 -12.02 25.15 20.88
C THR A 14 -12.40 25.07 22.36
N SER A 15 -13.69 25.00 22.67
CA SER A 15 -14.19 24.76 24.04
C SER A 15 -13.91 23.35 24.57
N ARG A 16 -13.46 22.42 23.70
CA ARG A 16 -13.24 21.00 24.01
C ARG A 16 -14.49 20.29 24.55
N ASP A 17 -15.64 20.70 24.05
CA ASP A 17 -16.89 20.00 24.39
C ASP A 17 -16.83 18.53 23.95
N ASN A 18 -17.07 17.61 24.87
CA ASN A 18 -16.94 16.18 24.63
C ASN A 18 -17.93 15.66 23.56
N GLN A 19 -19.11 16.25 23.47
CA GLN A 19 -20.10 15.84 22.48
C GLN A 19 -19.69 16.22 21.05
N THR A 20 -18.89 17.28 20.91
CA THR A 20 -18.41 17.76 19.61
C THR A 20 -17.07 17.15 19.22
N THR A 21 -16.18 16.93 20.19
CA THR A 21 -14.79 16.55 19.94
C THR A 21 -14.52 15.04 20.05
N GLN A 22 -15.47 14.28 20.59
CA GLN A 22 -15.35 12.82 20.72
C GLN A 22 -16.25 12.10 19.73
N ILE A 23 -15.89 10.85 19.44
CA ILE A 23 -16.72 9.97 18.61
C ILE A 23 -17.96 9.56 19.41
N ASP A 24 -19.12 9.76 18.83
CA ASP A 24 -20.39 9.26 19.36
C ASP A 24 -20.53 7.76 19.02
N TRP A 25 -20.00 6.92 19.89
CA TRP A 25 -20.05 5.48 19.73
C TRP A 25 -21.48 4.94 19.72
N ASP A 26 -22.36 5.48 20.55
CA ASP A 26 -23.74 5.03 20.65
C ASP A 26 -24.49 5.28 19.33
N ALA A 27 -24.25 6.41 18.69
CA ALA A 27 -24.81 6.71 17.38
C ALA A 27 -24.30 5.75 16.29
N LEU A 28 -23.02 5.36 16.33
CA LEU A 28 -22.45 4.39 15.36
C LEU A 28 -23.08 3.00 15.55
N TYR A 29 -23.20 2.51 16.79
CA TYR A 29 -23.88 1.26 17.09
C TYR A 29 -25.35 1.29 16.69
N ALA A 30 -26.09 2.34 17.05
CA ALA A 30 -27.48 2.51 16.67
C ALA A 30 -27.68 2.48 15.15
N ALA A 31 -26.82 3.13 14.39
CA ALA A 31 -26.87 3.12 12.93
C ALA A 31 -26.67 1.71 12.34
N ASN A 32 -25.77 0.91 12.92
CA ASN A 32 -25.56 -0.47 12.49
C ASN A 32 -26.75 -1.38 12.89
N TYR A 33 -27.28 -1.24 14.08
CA TYR A 33 -28.49 -2.01 14.50
C TYR A 33 -29.67 -1.70 13.62
N ALA A 34 -29.95 -0.42 13.34
CA ALA A 34 -31.06 -0.03 12.45
C ALA A 34 -30.83 -0.59 11.02
N ASN A 35 -29.57 -0.62 10.56
CA ASN A 35 -29.25 -1.17 9.25
C ASN A 35 -29.42 -2.70 9.20
N ASN A 36 -29.14 -3.42 10.29
CA ASN A 36 -29.37 -4.87 10.37
C ASN A 36 -30.81 -5.27 10.17
N GLU A 37 -31.77 -4.42 10.59
CA GLU A 37 -33.22 -4.65 10.42
C GLU A 37 -33.66 -4.45 8.97
N ILE A 38 -33.08 -3.47 8.28
CA ILE A 38 -33.40 -3.13 6.90
C ILE A 38 -32.70 -4.03 5.91
N ASN A 39 -31.43 -4.39 6.21
CA ASN A 39 -30.58 -5.19 5.34
C ASN A 39 -30.44 -6.63 5.87
N PRO A 40 -31.12 -7.63 5.23
CA PRO A 40 -31.09 -9.03 5.70
C PRO A 40 -29.66 -9.63 5.78
N LYS A 41 -28.75 -9.12 4.98
CA LYS A 41 -27.34 -9.55 5.02
C LYS A 41 -26.58 -8.94 6.21
N GLY A 42 -27.15 -7.93 6.89
CA GLY A 42 -26.58 -7.33 8.09
C GLY A 42 -25.21 -6.66 7.87
N SER A 43 -24.99 -6.08 6.67
CA SER A 43 -23.73 -5.36 6.40
C SER A 43 -23.64 -4.12 7.28
N ALA A 44 -22.52 -3.94 7.99
CA ALA A 44 -22.25 -2.77 8.80
C ALA A 44 -22.14 -1.51 7.94
N ARG A 45 -22.63 -0.38 8.45
CA ARG A 45 -22.39 0.95 7.85
C ARG A 45 -21.10 1.57 8.35
N TYR A 46 -20.74 1.26 9.58
CA TYR A 46 -19.53 1.73 10.25
C TYR A 46 -18.79 0.54 10.84
N ILE A 47 -17.48 0.58 10.75
CA ILE A 47 -16.58 -0.43 11.33
C ILE A 47 -15.38 0.26 11.96
N VAL A 48 -14.70 -0.43 12.84
CA VAL A 48 -13.33 -0.08 13.24
C VAL A 48 -12.37 -0.92 12.40
N GLU A 49 -11.46 -0.26 11.67
CA GLU A 49 -10.43 -0.94 10.91
C GLU A 49 -9.11 -0.96 11.67
N ARG A 50 -8.35 -2.03 11.50
CA ARG A 50 -6.96 -2.11 11.93
C ARG A 50 -6.06 -2.20 10.71
N ARG A 51 -5.10 -1.29 10.60
CA ARG A 51 -4.09 -1.28 9.54
C ARG A 51 -2.82 -1.95 10.04
N HIS A 52 -2.31 -2.88 9.26
CA HIS A 52 -1.10 -3.62 9.52
C HIS A 52 -0.01 -3.18 8.54
N ASN A 53 1.15 -2.83 9.09
CA ASN A 53 2.36 -2.45 8.36
C ASN A 53 3.53 -3.20 8.99
N ASP A 54 3.58 -4.50 8.79
CA ASP A 54 4.55 -5.39 9.42
C ASP A 54 5.80 -5.45 8.54
N ILE A 55 6.99 -5.49 9.17
CA ILE A 55 8.26 -5.62 8.47
C ILE A 55 9.02 -6.81 9.04
N GLN A 56 9.52 -7.65 8.15
CA GLN A 56 10.44 -8.75 8.46
C GLN A 56 11.75 -8.46 7.75
N GLU A 57 12.87 -8.55 8.48
CA GLU A 57 14.19 -8.28 7.91
C GLU A 57 15.19 -9.35 8.33
N ALA A 58 16.07 -9.70 7.37
CA ALA A 58 17.27 -10.49 7.61
C ALA A 58 18.47 -9.72 7.07
N VAL A 59 19.50 -9.57 7.89
CA VAL A 59 20.73 -8.85 7.52
C VAL A 59 21.95 -9.71 7.84
N ALA A 60 22.86 -9.81 6.89
CA ALA A 60 24.16 -10.44 7.06
C ALA A 60 25.26 -9.47 6.66
N ASN A 61 26.26 -9.32 7.51
CA ASN A 61 27.43 -8.47 7.27
C ASN A 61 28.71 -9.27 7.47
N ALA A 62 29.68 -9.07 6.57
CA ALA A 62 31.01 -9.61 6.72
C ALA A 62 32.04 -8.54 6.35
N ASN A 63 33.07 -8.42 7.18
CA ASN A 63 34.18 -7.49 6.93
C ASN A 63 35.50 -8.22 7.09
N TYR A 64 36.40 -7.97 6.15
CA TYR A 64 37.74 -8.48 6.17
C TYR A 64 38.73 -7.31 6.11
N ARG A 65 39.68 -7.26 7.04
CA ARG A 65 40.73 -6.26 7.10
C ARG A 65 42.10 -6.94 6.95
N ASN A 66 42.94 -6.44 6.06
CA ASN A 66 44.29 -6.91 5.85
C ASN A 66 45.28 -5.76 6.07
N THR A 67 46.29 -6.02 6.91
CA THR A 67 47.39 -5.11 7.22
C THR A 67 48.74 -5.78 7.01
N SER A 68 48.80 -6.89 6.27
CA SER A 68 50.05 -7.67 6.06
C SER A 68 51.03 -7.01 5.10
N VAL A 69 50.58 -6.01 4.34
CA VAL A 69 51.46 -5.24 3.43
C VAL A 69 51.84 -3.94 4.14
N ASP A 70 53.17 -3.67 4.17
CA ASP A 70 53.66 -2.45 4.80
C ASP A 70 53.04 -1.20 4.14
N HIS A 71 52.66 -0.24 4.98
CA HIS A 71 52.06 1.03 4.55
C HIS A 71 50.67 0.92 3.89
N LEU A 72 50.07 -0.28 3.82
CA LEU A 72 48.76 -0.49 3.18
C LEU A 72 47.79 -1.21 4.14
N THR A 73 46.66 -0.60 4.40
CA THR A 73 45.50 -1.26 5.01
C THR A 73 44.42 -1.42 3.96
N THR A 74 44.01 -2.67 3.72
CA THR A 74 42.86 -3.00 2.84
C THR A 74 41.73 -3.50 3.68
N THR A 75 40.53 -2.94 3.49
CA THR A 75 39.30 -3.44 4.10
C THR A 75 38.28 -3.74 3.02
N ILE A 76 37.67 -4.92 3.07
CA ILE A 76 36.59 -5.36 2.17
C ILE A 76 35.40 -5.71 3.00
N GLY A 77 34.22 -5.25 2.60
CA GLY A 77 32.97 -5.53 3.30
C GLY A 77 31.86 -5.99 2.36
N LEU A 78 31.06 -6.92 2.85
CA LEU A 78 29.85 -7.42 2.21
C LEU A 78 28.67 -7.19 3.15
N GLU A 79 27.60 -6.64 2.64
CA GLU A 79 26.32 -6.51 3.31
C GLU A 79 25.23 -7.12 2.44
N LEU A 80 24.42 -8.00 3.01
CA LEU A 80 23.22 -8.58 2.41
C LEU A 80 22.05 -8.27 3.30
N LYS A 81 21.00 -7.67 2.73
CA LYS A 81 19.76 -7.36 3.43
C LYS A 81 18.57 -7.83 2.60
N ALA A 82 17.76 -8.72 3.18
CA ALA A 82 16.46 -9.11 2.65
C ALA A 82 15.38 -8.57 3.58
N SER A 83 14.38 -7.88 3.04
CA SER A 83 13.24 -7.38 3.83
C SER A 83 11.93 -7.61 3.11
N GLN A 84 10.87 -7.85 3.88
CA GLN A 84 9.51 -7.96 3.41
C GLN A 84 8.60 -7.05 4.23
N GLY A 85 7.97 -6.08 3.56
CA GLY A 85 6.87 -5.29 4.11
C GLY A 85 5.55 -5.99 3.81
N ILE A 86 4.70 -6.18 4.83
CA ILE A 86 3.38 -6.82 4.71
C ILE A 86 2.34 -5.78 5.08
N HIS A 87 1.48 -5.42 4.13
CA HIS A 87 0.52 -4.34 4.26
C HIS A 87 -0.89 -4.86 4.01
N TYR A 88 -1.76 -4.77 5.01
CA TYR A 88 -3.16 -5.20 4.90
C TYR A 88 -4.02 -4.48 5.93
N LYS A 89 -5.35 -4.57 5.74
CA LYS A 89 -6.34 -4.12 6.72
C LYS A 89 -7.19 -5.29 7.19
N THR A 90 -7.62 -5.20 8.44
CA THR A 90 -8.62 -6.12 9.01
C THR A 90 -9.77 -5.35 9.64
N VAL A 91 -10.94 -5.96 9.67
CA VAL A 91 -12.07 -5.48 10.46
C VAL A 91 -11.77 -5.77 11.94
N ASP A 92 -11.56 -4.72 12.72
CA ASP A 92 -11.28 -4.85 14.16
C ASP A 92 -12.58 -4.98 14.97
N ASP A 93 -13.58 -4.15 14.65
CA ASP A 93 -14.91 -4.23 15.23
C ASP A 93 -15.99 -3.87 14.21
N LEU A 94 -17.09 -4.60 14.19
CA LEU A 94 -18.24 -4.38 13.34
C LEU A 94 -19.28 -3.43 13.97
N LEU A 95 -19.05 -2.95 15.19
CA LEU A 95 -19.91 -2.01 15.92
C LEU A 95 -21.40 -2.44 15.91
N GLY A 96 -21.65 -3.73 16.20
CA GLY A 96 -22.99 -4.31 16.20
C GLY A 96 -23.50 -4.75 14.83
N GLY A 97 -22.79 -4.53 13.73
CA GLY A 97 -23.04 -5.13 12.43
C GLY A 97 -22.66 -6.62 12.41
N LYS A 98 -23.14 -7.36 11.43
CA LYS A 98 -22.84 -8.79 11.28
C LYS A 98 -21.62 -9.04 10.42
N GLN A 99 -21.42 -8.22 9.39
CA GLN A 99 -20.34 -8.36 8.41
C GLN A 99 -20.11 -7.02 7.71
N TRP A 100 -18.95 -6.88 7.03
CA TRP A 100 -18.60 -5.75 6.18
C TRP A 100 -18.62 -6.18 4.71
N VAL A 101 -19.16 -5.33 3.82
CA VAL A 101 -19.03 -5.56 2.37
C VAL A 101 -17.76 -4.92 1.87
N ASP A 102 -16.88 -5.70 1.25
CA ASP A 102 -15.56 -5.23 0.80
C ASP A 102 -15.64 -4.48 -0.53
N VAL A 103 -16.10 -3.23 -0.45
CA VAL A 103 -16.17 -2.30 -1.58
C VAL A 103 -15.48 -0.98 -1.23
N ASP A 104 -14.99 -0.27 -2.24
CA ASP A 104 -14.45 1.07 -2.09
C ASP A 104 -15.59 2.11 -2.19
N PRO A 105 -16.03 2.70 -1.08
CA PRO A 105 -17.12 3.66 -1.07
C PRO A 105 -16.77 4.97 -1.81
N PHE A 106 -15.48 5.28 -1.98
CA PHE A 106 -15.01 6.47 -2.67
C PHE A 106 -15.00 6.28 -4.19
N ALA A 107 -14.77 5.05 -4.66
CA ALA A 107 -14.76 4.74 -6.08
C ALA A 107 -16.11 5.06 -6.75
N GLU A 108 -17.22 4.83 -6.07
CA GLU A 108 -18.55 5.13 -6.61
C GLU A 108 -18.76 6.64 -6.85
N ARG A 109 -18.22 7.49 -6.01
CA ARG A 109 -18.27 8.95 -6.17
C ARG A 109 -17.43 9.41 -7.37
N ASP A 110 -16.17 8.97 -7.40
CA ASP A 110 -15.20 9.38 -8.42
C ASP A 110 -15.61 8.90 -9.81
N ILE A 111 -16.29 7.75 -9.90
CA ILE A 111 -16.75 7.17 -11.15
C ILE A 111 -17.98 7.86 -11.71
N LYS A 112 -18.88 8.38 -10.88
CA LYS A 112 -20.04 9.12 -11.38
C LYS A 112 -19.62 10.31 -12.24
N GLU A 113 -18.53 10.99 -11.88
CA GLU A 113 -17.97 12.06 -12.70
C GLU A 113 -17.31 11.53 -13.97
N LEU A 114 -16.57 10.43 -13.90
CA LEU A 114 -15.93 9.78 -15.03
C LEU A 114 -16.95 9.10 -15.97
N ALA A 115 -17.96 8.43 -15.41
CA ALA A 115 -18.95 7.68 -16.18
C ALA A 115 -19.72 8.55 -17.16
N THR A 116 -20.02 9.80 -16.79
CA THR A 116 -20.70 10.76 -17.65
C THR A 116 -19.86 11.14 -18.87
N ASN A 117 -18.53 11.13 -18.75
CA ASN A 117 -17.61 11.60 -19.78
C ASN A 117 -17.10 10.49 -20.70
N ILE A 118 -17.12 9.22 -20.29
CA ILE A 118 -16.46 8.10 -21.00
C ILE A 118 -17.38 6.90 -21.28
N GLY A 119 -18.67 7.02 -21.04
CA GLY A 119 -19.66 6.02 -21.42
C GLY A 119 -19.57 4.68 -20.69
N LEU A 120 -19.26 4.69 -19.39
CA LEU A 120 -19.20 3.48 -18.57
C LEU A 120 -20.56 2.78 -18.46
N THR A 121 -20.56 1.46 -18.59
CA THR A 121 -21.73 0.63 -18.31
C THR A 121 -21.97 0.47 -16.81
N GLN A 122 -23.17 0.03 -16.41
CA GLN A 122 -23.46 -0.29 -15.01
C GLN A 122 -22.57 -1.43 -14.48
N ALA A 123 -22.19 -2.37 -15.35
CA ALA A 123 -21.27 -3.46 -15.01
C ALA A 123 -19.86 -2.92 -14.71
N ASP A 124 -19.39 -1.95 -15.49
CA ASP A 124 -18.10 -1.30 -15.25
C ASP A 124 -18.10 -0.56 -13.91
N ILE A 125 -19.18 0.18 -13.62
CA ILE A 125 -19.35 0.88 -12.34
C ILE A 125 -19.34 -0.11 -11.16
N ALA A 126 -20.01 -1.25 -11.31
CA ALA A 126 -20.02 -2.29 -10.31
C ALA A 126 -18.63 -2.91 -10.08
N ALA A 127 -17.86 -3.11 -11.15
CA ALA A 127 -16.50 -3.65 -11.07
C ALA A 127 -15.51 -2.68 -10.43
N VAL A 128 -15.58 -1.41 -10.78
CA VAL A 128 -14.62 -0.39 -10.29
C VAL A 128 -14.69 -0.18 -8.79
N LYS A 129 -15.85 -0.35 -8.16
CA LYS A 129 -15.99 -0.21 -6.70
C LYS A 129 -15.43 -1.41 -5.91
N GLN A 130 -15.07 -2.51 -6.58
CA GLN A 130 -14.56 -3.69 -5.90
C GLN A 130 -13.12 -3.49 -5.41
N ASN A 131 -12.86 -3.83 -4.14
CA ASN A 131 -11.49 -3.93 -3.63
C ASN A 131 -10.78 -5.17 -4.13
N ASP A 132 -11.53 -6.24 -4.42
CA ASP A 132 -11.01 -7.44 -5.07
C ASP A 132 -11.97 -7.96 -6.15
N LEU A 133 -11.60 -7.81 -7.42
CA LEU A 133 -12.36 -8.33 -8.57
C LEU A 133 -12.47 -9.85 -8.61
N ARG A 134 -11.59 -10.58 -7.91
CA ARG A 134 -11.64 -12.05 -7.82
C ARG A 134 -12.71 -12.51 -6.84
N ASN A 135 -13.11 -11.66 -5.92
CA ASN A 135 -14.13 -11.94 -4.92
C ASN A 135 -15.05 -10.73 -4.72
N PRO A 136 -15.86 -10.38 -5.73
CA PRO A 136 -16.68 -9.18 -5.69
C PRO A 136 -17.74 -9.26 -4.57
N ASP A 137 -18.05 -8.09 -3.98
CA ASP A 137 -18.97 -7.92 -2.87
C ASP A 137 -18.72 -8.88 -1.69
N ALA A 138 -17.44 -9.20 -1.44
CA ALA A 138 -17.02 -10.09 -0.38
C ALA A 138 -17.58 -9.66 0.98
N LEU A 139 -18.09 -10.61 1.73
CA LEU A 139 -18.65 -10.41 3.06
C LEU A 139 -17.57 -10.73 4.09
N ILE A 140 -17.10 -9.72 4.78
CA ILE A 140 -15.96 -9.80 5.70
C ILE A 140 -16.47 -9.79 7.15
N GLU A 141 -16.08 -10.81 7.89
CA GLU A 141 -16.34 -10.92 9.33
C GLU A 141 -15.24 -10.22 10.14
N LYS A 142 -15.42 -10.14 11.45
CA LYS A 142 -14.39 -9.63 12.37
C LYS A 142 -13.07 -10.38 12.17
N ASN A 143 -11.96 -9.63 12.17
CA ASN A 143 -10.59 -10.05 11.87
C ASN A 143 -10.34 -10.46 10.41
N GLY A 144 -11.34 -10.44 9.54
CA GLY A 144 -11.17 -10.69 8.11
C GLY A 144 -10.42 -9.55 7.41
N ARG A 145 -9.63 -9.88 6.38
CA ARG A 145 -8.91 -8.90 5.57
C ARG A 145 -9.83 -8.26 4.54
N PHE A 146 -9.67 -6.96 4.32
CA PHE A 146 -10.44 -6.18 3.36
C PHE A 146 -9.64 -5.00 2.82
N GLY A 147 -10.14 -4.41 1.73
CA GLY A 147 -9.63 -3.18 1.16
C GLY A 147 -8.33 -3.33 0.40
N TYR A 148 -7.27 -3.80 1.04
CA TYR A 148 -6.01 -4.13 0.40
C TYR A 148 -5.24 -5.20 1.19
N ASP A 149 -4.46 -6.02 0.45
CA ASP A 149 -3.50 -6.99 1.00
C ASP A 149 -2.36 -7.15 0.00
N TYR A 150 -1.19 -6.58 0.32
CA TYR A 150 -0.01 -6.65 -0.53
C TYR A 150 1.28 -6.79 0.26
N ARG A 151 2.33 -7.24 -0.41
CA ARG A 151 3.68 -7.38 0.13
C ARG A 151 4.68 -6.67 -0.76
N ILE A 152 5.71 -6.12 -0.14
CA ILE A 152 6.87 -5.54 -0.82
C ILE A 152 8.09 -6.33 -0.37
N ASN A 153 8.70 -7.07 -1.30
CA ASN A 153 9.95 -7.79 -1.06
C ASN A 153 11.10 -6.92 -1.56
N MET A 154 12.12 -6.76 -0.76
CA MET A 154 13.32 -6.00 -1.11
C MET A 154 14.56 -6.85 -0.83
N LEU A 155 15.49 -6.83 -1.78
CA LEU A 155 16.81 -7.42 -1.62
C LEU A 155 17.86 -6.34 -1.92
N ASN A 156 18.77 -6.13 -0.98
CA ASN A 156 19.91 -5.24 -1.14
C ASN A 156 21.18 -6.05 -0.91
N ALA A 157 22.13 -5.94 -1.83
CA ALA A 157 23.46 -6.48 -1.70
C ALA A 157 24.47 -5.35 -1.93
N LYS A 158 25.42 -5.21 -1.02
CA LYS A 158 26.45 -4.18 -1.07
C LYS A 158 27.82 -4.83 -0.90
N LEU A 159 28.71 -4.58 -1.83
CA LEU A 159 30.13 -4.92 -1.75
C LEU A 159 30.93 -3.63 -1.76
N TRP A 160 31.85 -3.48 -0.84
CA TRP A 160 32.75 -2.33 -0.82
C TRP A 160 34.16 -2.74 -0.48
N ALA A 161 35.11 -1.96 -0.97
CA ALA A 161 36.51 -2.11 -0.66
C ALA A 161 37.13 -0.73 -0.46
N GLN A 162 38.00 -0.61 0.51
CA GLN A 162 38.78 0.59 0.75
C GLN A 162 40.26 0.23 0.98
N ASN A 163 41.13 1.14 0.57
CA ASN A 163 42.53 1.07 0.83
C ASN A 163 43.04 2.38 1.45
N GLU A 164 43.88 2.24 2.43
CA GLU A 164 44.54 3.34 3.14
C GLU A 164 46.08 3.09 2.99
N TRP A 165 46.76 4.03 2.37
CA TRP A 165 48.20 4.04 2.21
C TRP A 165 48.78 5.14 3.07
N SER A 166 49.75 4.78 3.95
CA SER A 166 50.46 5.74 4.78
C SER A 166 51.94 5.73 4.47
N TRP A 167 52.45 6.80 3.89
CA TRP A 167 53.83 6.91 3.46
C TRP A 167 54.48 8.18 4.01
N ASN A 168 55.27 8.07 5.03
CA ASN A 168 55.96 9.21 5.65
C ASN A 168 55.03 10.42 5.91
N ALA A 169 54.99 11.37 4.97
CA ALA A 169 54.20 12.59 5.04
C ALA A 169 52.92 12.55 4.16
N ILE A 170 52.60 11.42 3.51
CA ILE A 170 51.47 11.28 2.60
C ILE A 170 50.61 10.14 3.02
N ASP A 171 49.34 10.45 3.30
CA ASP A 171 48.26 9.49 3.49
C ASP A 171 47.32 9.56 2.31
N LEU A 172 47.07 8.42 1.66
CA LEU A 172 46.13 8.28 0.55
C LEU A 172 45.03 7.31 0.92
N TYR A 173 43.80 7.75 0.76
CA TYR A 173 42.62 6.94 0.96
C TYR A 173 41.79 6.87 -0.33
N TYR A 174 41.34 5.68 -0.69
CA TYR A 174 40.34 5.49 -1.74
C TYR A 174 39.39 4.33 -1.41
N ALA A 175 38.14 4.46 -1.83
CA ALA A 175 37.11 3.45 -1.62
C ALA A 175 36.24 3.28 -2.88
N LEU A 176 35.80 2.05 -3.10
CA LEU A 176 34.83 1.70 -4.13
C LEU A 176 33.70 0.91 -3.51
N GLN A 177 32.47 1.20 -3.93
CA GLN A 177 31.28 0.47 -3.52
C GLN A 177 30.41 0.13 -4.71
N ILE A 178 29.90 -1.09 -4.73
CA ILE A 178 28.89 -1.57 -5.67
C ILE A 178 27.68 -1.95 -4.86
N THR A 179 26.50 -1.48 -5.26
CA THR A 179 25.24 -1.80 -4.62
C THR A 179 24.26 -2.36 -5.66
N TYR A 180 23.66 -3.49 -5.33
CA TYR A 180 22.54 -4.04 -6.05
C TYR A 180 21.28 -3.91 -5.18
N SER A 181 20.20 -3.41 -5.75
CA SER A 181 18.90 -3.30 -5.09
C SER A 181 17.82 -3.84 -6.01
N SER A 182 16.95 -4.67 -5.46
CA SER A 182 15.77 -5.20 -6.14
C SER A 182 14.57 -5.00 -5.25
N MET A 183 13.44 -4.64 -5.84
CA MET A 183 12.17 -4.49 -5.16
C MET A 183 11.06 -5.10 -6.00
N GLN A 184 10.22 -5.89 -5.35
CA GLN A 184 9.09 -6.57 -5.97
C GLN A 184 7.85 -6.37 -5.10
N ARG A 185 6.74 -6.00 -5.72
CA ARG A 185 5.44 -5.94 -5.06
C ARG A 185 4.57 -7.11 -5.54
N THR A 186 3.92 -7.77 -4.60
CA THR A 186 2.92 -8.81 -4.86
C THR A 186 1.62 -8.43 -4.16
N THR A 187 0.47 -8.71 -4.78
CA THR A 187 -0.83 -8.42 -4.19
C THR A 187 -1.72 -9.66 -4.16
N ASN A 188 -2.49 -9.78 -3.09
CA ASN A 188 -3.50 -10.81 -2.93
C ASN A 188 -4.90 -10.34 -3.37
N MET A 189 -5.07 -9.06 -3.69
CA MET A 189 -6.34 -8.47 -4.12
C MET A 189 -6.17 -7.74 -5.45
N LEU A 190 -7.13 -7.86 -6.34
CA LEU A 190 -7.19 -7.16 -7.62
C LEU A 190 -8.16 -5.97 -7.51
N ASN A 191 -7.63 -4.78 -7.25
CA ASN A 191 -8.45 -3.59 -7.08
C ASN A 191 -9.10 -3.15 -8.39
N GLY A 192 -10.43 -3.08 -8.41
CA GLY A 192 -11.21 -2.77 -9.60
C GLY A 192 -10.96 -1.37 -10.15
N ARG A 193 -10.78 -0.37 -9.28
CA ARG A 193 -10.48 1.01 -9.69
C ARG A 193 -9.13 1.11 -10.38
N ALA A 194 -8.09 0.52 -9.80
CA ALA A 194 -6.76 0.53 -10.39
C ALA A 194 -6.73 -0.20 -11.74
N TRP A 195 -7.37 -1.37 -11.81
CA TRP A 195 -7.49 -2.16 -13.02
C TRP A 195 -8.22 -1.39 -14.14
N TYR A 196 -9.34 -0.73 -13.81
CA TYR A 196 -10.14 -0.01 -14.76
C TYR A 196 -9.44 1.25 -15.29
N LEU A 197 -8.88 2.06 -14.39
CA LEU A 197 -8.15 3.28 -14.76
C LEU A 197 -6.91 2.98 -15.61
N ALA A 198 -6.23 1.86 -15.36
CA ALA A 198 -5.12 1.41 -16.20
C ALA A 198 -5.54 1.12 -17.64
N ARG A 199 -6.75 0.64 -17.88
CA ARG A 199 -7.29 0.42 -19.23
C ARG A 199 -7.68 1.70 -19.95
N LEU A 200 -8.24 2.67 -19.22
CA LEU A 200 -8.69 3.93 -19.80
C LEU A 200 -7.53 4.86 -20.18
N ASN A 201 -6.48 4.86 -19.42
CA ASN A 201 -5.33 5.71 -19.63
C ASN A 201 -4.02 4.92 -19.56
N PRO A 202 -3.64 4.25 -20.65
CA PRO A 202 -2.40 3.47 -20.68
C PRO A 202 -1.14 4.26 -20.35
N THR A 203 -1.09 5.56 -20.63
CA THR A 203 0.04 6.44 -20.33
C THR A 203 0.24 6.63 -18.82
N GLN A 204 -0.85 6.58 -18.05
CA GLN A 204 -0.83 6.66 -16.58
C GLN A 204 -0.97 5.29 -15.94
N ALA A 205 -0.99 4.22 -16.71
CA ALA A 205 -1.20 2.86 -16.23
C ALA A 205 -0.20 2.48 -15.11
N SER A 206 1.07 2.87 -15.25
CA SER A 206 2.10 2.60 -14.24
C SER A 206 1.77 3.20 -12.87
N TYR A 207 1.14 4.36 -12.83
CA TYR A 207 0.71 5.01 -11.60
C TYR A 207 -0.44 4.24 -10.92
N TYR A 208 -1.45 3.84 -11.70
CA TYR A 208 -2.60 3.11 -11.17
C TYR A 208 -2.30 1.62 -10.93
N LEU A 209 -1.37 1.05 -11.69
CA LEU A 209 -0.94 -0.34 -11.57
C LEU A 209 0.03 -0.59 -10.42
N ALA A 210 0.59 0.46 -9.82
CA ALA A 210 1.55 0.31 -8.72
C ALA A 210 1.05 -0.63 -7.60
N ASP A 211 -0.28 -0.69 -7.41
CA ASP A 211 -0.91 -1.54 -6.40
C ASP A 211 -1.22 -2.97 -6.87
N ASN A 212 -1.39 -3.19 -8.18
CA ASN A 212 -1.86 -4.46 -8.74
C ASN A 212 -1.16 -4.85 -10.05
N ALA A 213 0.04 -4.34 -10.31
CA ALA A 213 0.72 -4.46 -11.60
C ALA A 213 0.76 -5.88 -12.16
N SER A 214 1.24 -6.84 -11.36
CA SER A 214 1.38 -8.24 -11.79
C SER A 214 0.05 -8.89 -12.17
N ALA A 215 -1.01 -8.63 -11.39
CA ALA A 215 -2.31 -9.22 -11.62
C ALA A 215 -2.98 -8.67 -12.89
N VAL A 216 -2.84 -7.37 -13.15
CA VAL A 216 -3.40 -6.74 -14.35
C VAL A 216 -2.67 -7.20 -15.61
N LEU A 217 -1.36 -7.29 -15.58
CA LEU A 217 -0.56 -7.77 -16.71
C LEU A 217 -0.87 -9.22 -17.08
N ALA A 218 -1.02 -10.08 -16.08
CA ALA A 218 -1.34 -11.48 -16.31
C ALA A 218 -2.74 -11.68 -16.90
N SER A 219 -3.72 -10.83 -16.52
CA SER A 219 -5.12 -10.99 -16.94
C SER A 219 -5.44 -10.38 -18.29
N GLU A 220 -4.75 -9.31 -18.70
CA GLU A 220 -5.19 -8.46 -19.82
C GLU A 220 -4.20 -8.33 -20.96
N ASN A 221 -3.08 -9.04 -20.93
CA ASN A 221 -2.06 -8.92 -21.99
C ASN A 221 -1.59 -7.47 -22.22
N VAL A 222 -1.52 -6.67 -21.15
CA VAL A 222 -1.08 -5.28 -21.20
C VAL A 222 0.38 -5.24 -21.63
N PRO A 223 0.76 -4.47 -22.66
CA PRO A 223 2.15 -4.43 -23.13
C PRO A 223 3.11 -4.02 -22.00
N HIS A 224 4.17 -4.79 -21.82
CA HIS A 224 5.21 -4.51 -20.80
C HIS A 224 5.86 -3.13 -20.94
N THR A 225 5.79 -2.52 -22.13
CA THR A 225 6.28 -1.16 -22.36
C THR A 225 5.55 -0.08 -21.57
N LEU A 226 4.33 -0.33 -21.11
CA LEU A 226 3.60 0.59 -20.24
C LEU A 226 4.18 0.66 -18.81
N LEU A 227 5.07 -0.25 -18.47
CA LEU A 227 5.72 -0.34 -17.16
C LEU A 227 7.08 0.36 -17.12
N GLY A 228 7.40 1.17 -18.15
CA GLY A 228 8.72 1.76 -18.36
C GLY A 228 9.31 2.57 -17.20
N TYR A 229 8.51 3.01 -16.25
CA TYR A 229 8.96 3.66 -15.02
C TYR A 229 8.84 2.79 -13.76
N GLY A 230 8.30 1.59 -13.90
CA GLY A 230 8.03 0.65 -12.82
C GLY A 230 8.80 -0.66 -12.90
N HIS A 231 9.93 -0.71 -13.61
CA HIS A 231 10.73 -1.94 -13.79
C HIS A 231 11.09 -2.69 -12.50
N HIS A 232 11.00 -2.01 -11.37
CA HIS A 232 11.29 -2.60 -10.06
C HIS A 232 10.09 -3.31 -9.42
N PHE A 233 8.92 -3.25 -10.04
CA PHE A 233 7.66 -3.76 -9.49
C PHE A 233 7.07 -4.93 -10.27
N VAL A 234 7.68 -5.33 -11.37
CA VAL A 234 7.20 -6.43 -12.20
C VAL A 234 7.93 -7.70 -11.82
N ASP A 235 7.19 -8.75 -11.54
CA ASP A 235 7.73 -10.08 -11.40
C ASP A 235 8.07 -10.64 -12.82
N PRO A 236 9.34 -10.86 -13.15
CA PRO A 236 9.70 -11.46 -14.42
C PRO A 236 9.40 -12.97 -14.49
N ALA A 237 8.87 -13.56 -13.42
CA ALA A 237 8.65 -15.00 -13.28
C ALA A 237 7.20 -15.45 -13.58
N VAL A 238 6.41 -14.62 -14.27
CA VAL A 238 5.09 -15.04 -14.76
C VAL A 238 5.12 -15.20 -16.27
#